data_efc1d4190ea6a446f93959933cadd277
#
_entry.id   efc1d4190ea6a446f93959933cadd277
#
_cell.length_a   1.000
_cell.length_b   1.000
_cell.length_c   1.000
_cell.angle_alpha   90.00
_cell.angle_beta   90.00
_cell.angle_gamma   90.00
#
_symmetry.space_group_name_H-M   'P 1'
#
loop_
_entity.id
_entity.type
_entity.pdbx_description
1 polymer ?
#
loop_
_entity_poly.entity_id
_entity_poly.type
_entity_poly.pdbx_seq_one_letter_code
_entity_poly.pdbx_strand_id
1 'polypeptide(L)'
;VTNVENTFYIIGTVAGPHPYPMMVRDFQSVIGEECIEQMPSMHQGRQPDAVLACVGGGSNAMGIFYPYINHKGTRLIGVEAAGEGLESGKHSASLQRGAPGVLHGNRTYILQDANGQITETHSVSAGLDYPGVGPEHAYLKDIGRAEYVGITDAEALQAFHYLCRTEGIIPALESSHAVAYAMKLAATMQPDQSILVNLSGRGDKDIGTVADLSQADFYCRPSCRGQSVKGGVEQPISLHP
;
A
#
# COMPACT_ATOMS: atom_id res chain seq x y z
N VAL A 1 -20.95 13.11 -7.69
CA VAL A 1 -21.61 14.10 -6.85
C VAL A 1 -22.41 15.09 -7.71
N THR A 2 -21.92 15.48 -8.87
CA THR A 2 -22.57 16.49 -9.72
C THR A 2 -23.78 15.98 -10.51
N ASN A 3 -23.96 14.68 -10.66
CA ASN A 3 -24.98 14.05 -11.48
C ASN A 3 -25.87 13.08 -10.68
N VAL A 4 -26.20 13.42 -9.44
CA VAL A 4 -26.95 12.54 -8.52
C VAL A 4 -28.37 12.21 -8.98
N GLU A 5 -28.95 13.02 -9.87
CA GLU A 5 -30.31 12.83 -10.37
C GLU A 5 -30.43 11.60 -11.30
N ASN A 6 -29.38 11.27 -12.02
CA ASN A 6 -29.39 10.21 -13.03
C ASN A 6 -28.20 9.24 -12.97
N THR A 7 -27.31 9.38 -11.97
CA THR A 7 -26.11 8.57 -11.84
C THR A 7 -25.97 8.05 -10.42
N PHE A 8 -25.87 6.72 -10.28
CA PHE A 8 -25.50 6.07 -9.03
C PHE A 8 -23.98 5.85 -9.01
N TYR A 9 -23.28 6.55 -8.11
CA TYR A 9 -21.84 6.44 -7.99
C TYR A 9 -21.47 5.38 -6.94
N ILE A 10 -20.82 4.30 -7.40
CA ILE A 10 -20.30 3.25 -6.53
C ILE A 10 -18.92 3.69 -6.01
N ILE A 11 -18.89 4.23 -4.78
CA ILE A 11 -17.65 4.70 -4.16
C ILE A 11 -16.98 3.59 -3.37
N GLY A 12 -15.64 3.49 -3.48
CA GLY A 12 -14.82 2.49 -2.77
C GLY A 12 -13.67 3.09 -1.96
N THR A 13 -13.62 4.42 -1.81
CA THR A 13 -12.58 5.10 -1.04
C THR A 13 -13.13 5.82 0.17
N VAL A 14 -12.30 6.04 1.21
CA VAL A 14 -12.62 6.85 2.40
C VAL A 14 -12.39 8.34 2.17
N ALA A 15 -12.19 8.78 0.92
CA ALA A 15 -12.08 10.18 0.52
C ALA A 15 -13.41 10.68 -0.05
N GLY A 16 -13.62 12.00 -0.05
CA GLY A 16 -14.83 12.64 -0.57
C GLY A 16 -15.67 13.29 0.51
N PRO A 17 -16.82 13.89 0.13
CA PRO A 17 -17.69 14.58 1.07
C PRO A 17 -18.40 13.59 2.02
N HIS A 18 -18.82 14.10 3.17
CA HIS A 18 -19.67 13.34 4.07
C HIS A 18 -20.98 12.91 3.32
N PRO A 19 -21.49 11.68 3.47
CA PRO A 19 -21.08 10.66 4.45
C PRO A 19 -20.12 9.60 3.91
N TYR A 20 -19.58 9.75 2.69
CA TYR A 20 -18.80 8.70 2.03
C TYR A 20 -17.60 8.17 2.86
N PRO A 21 -16.75 9.00 3.46
CA PRO A 21 -15.64 8.48 4.27
C PRO A 21 -16.13 7.57 5.41
N MET A 22 -17.16 8.00 6.12
CA MET A 22 -17.75 7.25 7.24
C MET A 22 -18.37 5.93 6.76
N MET A 23 -19.15 5.95 5.67
CA MET A 23 -19.80 4.75 5.12
C MET A 23 -18.77 3.70 4.69
N VAL A 24 -17.74 4.12 3.96
CA VAL A 24 -16.70 3.20 3.49
C VAL A 24 -15.88 2.67 4.66
N ARG A 25 -15.53 3.51 5.64
CA ARG A 25 -14.90 3.07 6.89
C ARG A 25 -15.72 1.99 7.58
N ASP A 26 -17.02 2.24 7.80
CA ASP A 26 -17.89 1.33 8.55
C ASP A 26 -18.04 -0.02 7.82
N PHE A 27 -18.16 -0.01 6.48
CA PHE A 27 -18.20 -1.25 5.71
C PHE A 27 -16.86 -2.00 5.70
N GLN A 28 -15.73 -1.29 5.74
CA GLN A 28 -14.40 -1.90 5.76
C GLN A 28 -13.94 -2.32 7.16
N SER A 29 -14.59 -1.83 8.24
CA SER A 29 -14.16 -2.08 9.62
C SER A 29 -14.23 -3.54 10.02
N VAL A 30 -15.03 -4.36 9.34
CA VAL A 30 -15.07 -5.81 9.51
C VAL A 30 -13.68 -6.45 9.45
N ILE A 31 -12.76 -5.90 8.64
CA ILE A 31 -11.38 -6.38 8.55
C ILE A 31 -10.68 -6.30 9.92
N GLY A 32 -10.74 -5.15 10.57
CA GLY A 32 -10.12 -4.96 11.88
C GLY A 32 -10.86 -5.66 13.02
N GLU A 33 -12.19 -5.76 12.93
CA GLU A 33 -13.02 -6.47 13.90
C GLU A 33 -12.65 -7.96 13.93
N GLU A 34 -12.60 -8.61 12.77
CA GLU A 34 -12.17 -10.01 12.65
C GLU A 34 -10.72 -10.21 13.13
N CYS A 35 -9.81 -9.26 12.83
CA CYS A 35 -8.44 -9.33 13.30
C CYS A 35 -8.35 -9.27 14.84
N ILE A 36 -9.15 -8.42 15.50
CA ILE A 36 -9.20 -8.34 16.97
C ILE A 36 -9.63 -9.66 17.58
N GLU A 37 -10.57 -10.36 16.95
CA GLU A 37 -11.05 -11.67 17.42
C GLU A 37 -10.02 -12.79 17.16
N GLN A 38 -9.34 -12.77 16.03
CA GLN A 38 -8.43 -13.82 15.60
C GLN A 38 -7.05 -13.73 16.24
N MET A 39 -6.50 -12.51 16.40
CA MET A 39 -5.12 -12.32 16.88
C MET A 39 -4.81 -12.98 18.23
N PRO A 40 -5.69 -12.95 19.26
CA PRO A 40 -5.40 -13.62 20.52
C PRO A 40 -5.12 -15.12 20.38
N SER A 41 -5.80 -15.82 19.46
CA SER A 41 -5.58 -17.24 19.22
C SER A 41 -4.25 -17.53 18.53
N MET A 42 -3.74 -16.58 17.73
CA MET A 42 -2.50 -16.70 16.97
C MET A 42 -1.29 -16.17 17.74
N HIS A 43 -1.48 -15.28 18.70
CA HIS A 43 -0.42 -14.52 19.37
C HIS A 43 -0.51 -14.61 20.92
N GLN A 44 -0.68 -15.80 21.45
CA GLN A 44 -0.64 -16.10 22.89
C GLN A 44 -1.58 -15.21 23.75
N GLY A 45 -2.77 -14.94 23.26
CA GLY A 45 -3.77 -14.12 23.96
C GLY A 45 -3.55 -12.61 23.80
N ARG A 46 -2.60 -12.15 22.98
CA ARG A 46 -2.24 -10.74 22.79
C ARG A 46 -2.74 -10.18 21.47
N GLN A 47 -2.95 -8.86 21.43
CA GLN A 47 -3.11 -8.11 20.20
C GLN A 47 -1.73 -7.80 19.57
N PRO A 48 -1.64 -7.46 18.28
CA PRO A 48 -0.36 -7.16 17.62
C PRO A 48 0.26 -5.89 18.19
N ASP A 49 1.61 -5.82 18.19
CA ASP A 49 2.36 -4.63 18.58
C ASP A 49 2.25 -3.53 17.52
N ALA A 50 2.11 -3.92 16.25
CA ALA A 50 1.90 -2.99 15.15
C ALA A 50 0.91 -3.54 14.12
N VAL A 51 0.06 -2.66 13.59
CA VAL A 51 -0.83 -2.91 12.45
C VAL A 51 -0.40 -2.02 11.29
N LEU A 52 -0.12 -2.62 10.15
CA LEU A 52 0.37 -1.95 8.94
C LEU A 52 -0.62 -2.10 7.79
N ALA A 53 -0.82 -1.03 7.03
CA ALA A 53 -1.59 -1.06 5.78
C ALA A 53 -1.05 -0.01 4.81
N CYS A 54 -1.13 -0.30 3.50
CA CYS A 54 -0.82 0.69 2.47
C CYS A 54 -1.90 1.78 2.42
N VAL A 55 -1.49 3.00 2.08
CA VAL A 55 -2.37 4.18 2.05
C VAL A 55 -2.21 4.93 0.74
N GLY A 56 -3.26 4.84 -0.10
CA GLY A 56 -3.55 5.77 -1.19
C GLY A 56 -4.72 6.65 -0.74
N GLY A 57 -5.95 6.39 -1.22
CA GLY A 57 -7.16 6.96 -0.58
C GLY A 57 -7.35 6.49 0.86
N GLY A 58 -6.94 5.26 1.17
CA GLY A 58 -6.79 4.73 2.53
C GLY A 58 -7.96 3.90 3.04
N SER A 59 -8.83 3.36 2.17
CA SER A 59 -10.00 2.58 2.61
C SER A 59 -9.61 1.28 3.33
N ASN A 60 -8.69 0.51 2.78
CA ASN A 60 -8.20 -0.72 3.41
C ASN A 60 -7.54 -0.44 4.77
N ALA A 61 -6.74 0.63 4.83
CA ALA A 61 -6.06 1.04 6.06
C ALA A 61 -7.06 1.52 7.11
N MET A 62 -8.07 2.30 6.73
CA MET A 62 -9.11 2.72 7.68
C MET A 62 -9.92 1.54 8.19
N GLY A 63 -10.21 0.56 7.33
CA GLY A 63 -10.93 -0.66 7.71
C GLY A 63 -10.22 -1.44 8.81
N ILE A 64 -8.91 -1.60 8.71
CA ILE A 64 -8.17 -2.31 9.75
C ILE A 64 -7.83 -1.40 10.95
N PHE A 65 -7.58 -0.09 10.74
CA PHE A 65 -7.19 0.83 11.82
C PHE A 65 -8.35 1.20 12.73
N TYR A 66 -9.55 1.39 12.18
CA TYR A 66 -10.68 1.94 12.94
C TYR A 66 -11.02 1.13 14.20
N PRO A 67 -11.16 -0.21 14.15
CA PRO A 67 -11.38 -0.99 15.37
C PRO A 67 -10.19 -0.95 16.34
N TYR A 68 -8.96 -0.77 15.84
CA TYR A 68 -7.75 -0.65 16.67
C TYR A 68 -7.49 0.74 17.25
N ILE A 69 -8.27 1.78 16.91
CA ILE A 69 -8.03 3.15 17.41
C ILE A 69 -7.90 3.20 18.94
N ASN A 70 -8.74 2.45 19.66
CA ASN A 70 -8.75 2.41 21.11
C ASN A 70 -7.76 1.44 21.75
N HIS A 71 -7.12 0.57 20.95
CA HIS A 71 -6.06 -0.34 21.39
C HIS A 71 -4.72 0.40 21.46
N LYS A 72 -4.50 1.15 22.54
CA LYS A 72 -3.34 2.06 22.69
C LYS A 72 -1.99 1.33 22.72
N GLY A 73 -1.96 0.04 23.03
CA GLY A 73 -0.76 -0.80 22.96
C GLY A 73 -0.35 -1.21 21.53
N THR A 74 -1.24 -1.05 20.55
CA THR A 74 -0.99 -1.37 19.15
C THR A 74 -0.66 -0.10 18.37
N ARG A 75 0.51 -0.06 17.72
CA ARG A 75 0.88 1.02 16.78
C ARG A 75 0.09 0.88 15.49
N LEU A 76 -0.36 2.00 14.92
CA LEU A 76 -1.01 2.04 13.60
C LEU A 76 -0.08 2.73 12.63
N ILE A 77 0.31 2.05 11.56
CA ILE A 77 1.30 2.55 10.60
C ILE A 77 0.76 2.46 9.19
N GLY A 78 0.48 3.62 8.61
CA GLY A 78 0.10 3.75 7.20
C GLY A 78 1.34 3.88 6.30
N VAL A 79 1.38 3.12 5.23
CA VAL A 79 2.51 3.09 4.31
C VAL A 79 2.11 3.74 2.99
N GLU A 80 2.68 4.90 2.68
CA GLU A 80 2.47 5.67 1.47
C GLU A 80 3.51 5.32 0.39
N ALA A 81 3.18 5.56 -0.87
CA ALA A 81 4.10 5.38 -1.98
C ALA A 81 5.08 6.58 -2.07
N ALA A 82 6.34 6.31 -1.75
CA ALA A 82 7.42 7.27 -1.93
C ALA A 82 7.98 7.30 -3.38
N GLY A 83 7.44 6.50 -4.29
CA GLY A 83 7.79 6.51 -5.71
C GLY A 83 9.29 6.36 -5.96
N GLU A 84 9.89 7.31 -6.66
CA GLU A 84 11.34 7.40 -6.87
C GLU A 84 12.10 8.05 -5.67
N GLY A 85 11.41 8.29 -4.54
CA GLY A 85 11.93 8.94 -3.35
C GLY A 85 11.21 10.25 -3.03
N LEU A 86 11.00 10.54 -1.75
CA LEU A 86 10.23 11.72 -1.31
C LEU A 86 10.82 13.06 -1.78
N GLU A 87 12.15 13.12 -1.99
CA GLU A 87 12.83 14.34 -2.43
C GLU A 87 12.88 14.48 -3.97
N SER A 88 12.48 13.44 -4.70
CA SER A 88 12.49 13.45 -6.17
C SER A 88 11.34 14.29 -6.76
N GLY A 89 10.30 14.57 -5.99
CA GLY A 89 9.04 15.13 -6.47
C GLY A 89 8.14 14.10 -7.19
N LYS A 90 8.60 12.86 -7.38
CA LYS A 90 7.85 11.76 -8.00
C LYS A 90 7.43 10.76 -6.94
N HIS A 91 6.37 11.06 -6.22
CA HIS A 91 5.79 10.26 -5.14
C HIS A 91 4.30 10.58 -4.97
N SER A 92 3.59 9.77 -4.18
CA SER A 92 2.18 9.96 -3.82
C SER A 92 1.96 10.05 -2.30
N ALA A 93 2.99 10.46 -1.55
CA ALA A 93 2.99 10.51 -0.09
C ALA A 93 2.37 11.82 0.43
N SER A 94 1.05 11.94 0.35
CA SER A 94 0.32 13.16 0.70
C SER A 94 0.34 13.48 2.20
N LEU A 95 0.36 12.50 3.08
CA LEU A 95 0.47 12.73 4.52
C LEU A 95 1.88 13.16 4.94
N GLN A 96 2.92 12.69 4.25
CA GLN A 96 4.29 13.06 4.59
C GLN A 96 4.73 14.38 3.96
N ARG A 97 4.30 14.69 2.73
CA ARG A 97 4.80 15.81 1.92
C ARG A 97 3.73 16.82 1.52
N GLY A 98 2.46 16.48 1.66
CA GLY A 98 1.36 17.37 1.32
C GLY A 98 1.10 18.45 2.37
N ALA A 99 0.22 19.36 2.01
CA ALA A 99 -0.29 20.42 2.87
C ALA A 99 -1.82 20.32 3.00
N PRO A 100 -2.42 20.86 4.06
CA PRO A 100 -3.88 20.93 4.19
C PRO A 100 -4.53 21.66 3.02
N GLY A 101 -5.53 21.02 2.41
CA GLY A 101 -6.26 21.58 1.28
C GLY A 101 -7.63 20.92 1.11
N VAL A 102 -8.30 21.22 -0.01
CA VAL A 102 -9.62 20.63 -0.34
C VAL A 102 -9.51 19.94 -1.69
N LEU A 103 -9.85 18.66 -1.70
CA LEU A 103 -9.89 17.83 -2.91
C LEU A 103 -11.14 16.94 -2.88
N HIS A 104 -11.83 16.83 -4.02
CA HIS A 104 -13.02 15.99 -4.16
C HIS A 104 -14.08 16.17 -3.05
N GLY A 105 -14.22 17.41 -2.54
CA GLY A 105 -15.26 17.76 -1.54
C GLY A 105 -14.90 17.42 -0.08
N ASN A 106 -13.65 17.06 0.21
CA ASN A 106 -13.18 16.89 1.58
C ASN A 106 -11.92 17.71 1.86
N ARG A 107 -11.78 18.19 3.09
CA ARG A 107 -10.55 18.81 3.58
C ARG A 107 -9.62 17.71 4.11
N THR A 108 -8.38 17.70 3.60
CA THR A 108 -7.39 16.68 3.93
C THR A 108 -5.98 17.20 3.62
N TYR A 109 -4.96 16.33 3.70
CA TYR A 109 -3.63 16.58 3.14
C TYR A 109 -3.63 16.26 1.65
N ILE A 110 -3.11 17.19 0.85
CA ILE A 110 -3.00 17.06 -0.61
C ILE A 110 -1.62 17.48 -1.09
N LEU A 111 -1.17 16.86 -2.17
CA LEU A 111 0.04 17.27 -2.89
C LEU A 111 -0.32 18.43 -3.79
N GLN A 112 0.17 19.63 -3.46
CA GLN A 112 -0.14 20.86 -4.16
C GLN A 112 1.08 21.79 -4.19
N ASP A 113 1.13 22.65 -5.21
CA ASP A 113 2.13 23.70 -5.33
C ASP A 113 1.79 24.92 -4.45
N ALA A 114 2.65 25.95 -4.51
CA ALA A 114 2.47 27.20 -3.76
C ALA A 114 1.20 27.97 -4.14
N ASN A 115 0.61 27.69 -5.31
CA ASN A 115 -0.62 28.31 -5.80
C ASN A 115 -1.86 27.46 -5.48
N GLY A 116 -1.68 26.32 -4.77
CA GLY A 116 -2.75 25.40 -4.43
C GLY A 116 -3.19 24.50 -5.59
N GLN A 117 -2.40 24.41 -6.67
CA GLN A 117 -2.68 23.50 -7.77
C GLN A 117 -2.13 22.11 -7.42
N ILE A 118 -2.92 21.06 -7.73
CA ILE A 118 -2.51 19.67 -7.54
C ILE A 118 -1.25 19.40 -8.36
N THR A 119 -0.23 18.84 -7.72
CA THR A 119 0.98 18.36 -8.39
C THR A 119 0.78 16.93 -8.90
N GLU A 120 1.46 16.58 -9.99
CA GLU A 120 1.49 15.20 -10.48
C GLU A 120 2.03 14.28 -9.40
N THR A 121 1.42 13.11 -9.31
CA THR A 121 1.82 12.03 -8.41
C THR A 121 2.51 10.93 -9.19
N HIS A 122 3.24 10.07 -8.48
CA HIS A 122 3.88 8.91 -9.09
C HIS A 122 3.92 7.74 -8.11
N SER A 123 3.53 6.57 -8.59
CA SER A 123 3.72 5.28 -7.93
C SER A 123 3.70 4.17 -8.97
N VAL A 124 4.52 3.14 -8.78
CA VAL A 124 4.43 1.88 -9.54
C VAL A 124 3.07 1.19 -9.34
N SER A 125 2.41 1.51 -8.24
CA SER A 125 1.08 0.99 -7.88
C SER A 125 0.00 2.00 -8.22
N ALA A 126 -0.87 1.65 -9.19
CA ALA A 126 -1.97 2.52 -9.61
C ALA A 126 -2.94 2.87 -8.46
N GLY A 127 -3.15 1.95 -7.52
CA GLY A 127 -4.05 2.18 -6.38
C GLY A 127 -3.48 3.14 -5.31
N LEU A 128 -2.17 3.43 -5.34
CA LEU A 128 -1.54 4.40 -4.45
C LEU A 128 -1.22 5.72 -5.16
N ASP A 129 -1.41 5.79 -6.48
CA ASP A 129 -1.14 7.00 -7.28
C ASP A 129 -2.31 7.99 -7.17
N TYR A 130 -2.35 8.71 -6.04
CA TYR A 130 -3.41 9.66 -5.70
C TYR A 130 -2.86 10.83 -4.90
N PRO A 131 -3.19 12.09 -5.25
CA PRO A 131 -2.60 13.29 -4.64
C PRO A 131 -3.20 13.68 -3.28
N GLY A 132 -4.04 12.89 -2.71
CA GLY A 132 -4.73 13.14 -1.44
C GLY A 132 -4.94 11.89 -0.64
N VAL A 133 -5.68 12.00 0.46
CA VAL A 133 -5.98 10.89 1.37
C VAL A 133 -7.33 11.11 2.04
N GLY A 134 -7.91 10.06 2.62
CA GLY A 134 -9.14 10.19 3.42
C GLY A 134 -8.96 11.12 4.61
N PRO A 135 -9.98 11.96 4.94
CA PRO A 135 -9.89 12.96 6.01
C PRO A 135 -9.66 12.34 7.39
N GLU A 136 -10.12 11.12 7.63
CA GLU A 136 -9.89 10.44 8.91
C GLU A 136 -8.42 10.05 9.09
N HIS A 137 -7.68 9.71 8.02
CA HIS A 137 -6.23 9.53 8.07
C HIS A 137 -5.51 10.83 8.43
N ALA A 138 -5.93 11.96 7.83
CA ALA A 138 -5.40 13.28 8.19
C ALA A 138 -5.61 13.57 9.69
N TYR A 139 -6.80 13.29 10.21
CA TYR A 139 -7.10 13.44 11.63
C TYR A 139 -6.25 12.52 12.52
N LEU A 140 -6.10 11.23 12.17
CA LEU A 140 -5.27 10.28 12.94
C LEU A 140 -3.80 10.69 12.97
N LYS A 141 -3.29 11.29 11.89
CA LYS A 141 -1.96 11.89 11.86
C LYS A 141 -1.87 13.09 12.82
N ASP A 142 -2.81 14.03 12.72
CA ASP A 142 -2.77 15.27 13.49
C ASP A 142 -2.82 15.05 14.99
N ILE A 143 -3.59 14.04 15.43
CA ILE A 143 -3.66 13.66 16.86
C ILE A 143 -2.55 12.69 17.30
N GLY A 144 -1.64 12.30 16.38
CA GLY A 144 -0.55 11.39 16.68
C GLY A 144 -0.99 9.95 16.99
N ARG A 145 -2.20 9.53 16.53
CA ARG A 145 -2.67 8.15 16.76
C ARG A 145 -2.11 7.17 15.74
N ALA A 146 -1.86 7.60 14.53
CA ALA A 146 -1.25 6.79 13.47
C ALA A 146 0.01 7.48 12.94
N GLU A 147 1.00 6.67 12.63
CA GLU A 147 2.24 7.05 11.95
C GLU A 147 2.08 6.83 10.44
N TYR A 148 2.77 7.66 9.64
CA TYR A 148 2.76 7.48 8.18
C TYR A 148 4.19 7.52 7.66
N VAL A 149 4.52 6.52 6.85
CA VAL A 149 5.89 6.27 6.35
C VAL A 149 5.86 6.02 4.85
N GLY A 150 6.97 6.29 4.18
CA GLY A 150 7.11 6.09 2.74
C GLY A 150 7.93 4.87 2.39
N ILE A 151 7.52 4.17 1.34
CA ILE A 151 8.24 3.07 0.70
C ILE A 151 8.38 3.39 -0.78
N THR A 152 9.59 3.23 -1.32
CA THR A 152 9.87 3.46 -2.74
C THR A 152 9.36 2.33 -3.62
N ASP A 153 9.20 2.61 -4.91
CA ASP A 153 8.79 1.61 -5.91
C ASP A 153 9.75 0.42 -5.95
N ALA A 154 11.05 0.66 -5.85
CA ALA A 154 12.06 -0.40 -5.83
C ALA A 154 11.93 -1.32 -4.60
N GLU A 155 11.66 -0.75 -3.42
CA GLU A 155 11.44 -1.51 -2.19
C GLU A 155 10.15 -2.33 -2.25
N ALA A 156 9.08 -1.76 -2.80
CA ALA A 156 7.81 -2.45 -3.00
C ALA A 156 7.96 -3.65 -3.96
N LEU A 157 8.69 -3.49 -5.07
CA LEU A 157 8.99 -4.58 -6.01
C LEU A 157 9.84 -5.69 -5.36
N GLN A 158 10.83 -5.34 -4.54
CA GLN A 158 11.60 -6.33 -3.79
C GLN A 158 10.72 -7.13 -2.84
N ALA A 159 9.83 -6.47 -2.11
CA ALA A 159 8.88 -7.11 -1.20
C ALA A 159 7.87 -8.00 -1.94
N PHE A 160 7.39 -7.57 -3.11
CA PHE A 160 6.56 -8.39 -3.99
C PHE A 160 7.23 -9.72 -4.31
N HIS A 161 8.46 -9.67 -4.85
CA HIS A 161 9.21 -10.88 -5.18
C HIS A 161 9.58 -11.73 -3.96
N TYR A 162 9.86 -11.08 -2.83
CA TYR A 162 10.17 -11.79 -1.60
C TYR A 162 8.97 -12.62 -1.13
N LEU A 163 7.78 -12.02 -1.06
CA LEU A 163 6.56 -12.71 -0.62
C LEU A 163 6.18 -13.85 -1.57
N CYS A 164 6.32 -13.64 -2.89
CA CYS A 164 6.09 -14.70 -3.87
C CYS A 164 7.01 -15.92 -3.64
N ARG A 165 8.28 -15.69 -3.31
CA ARG A 165 9.26 -16.79 -3.10
C ARG A 165 9.13 -17.49 -1.76
N THR A 166 8.80 -16.76 -0.70
CA THR A 166 8.77 -17.31 0.67
C THR A 166 7.43 -17.91 1.04
N GLU A 167 6.33 -17.28 0.60
CA GLU A 167 4.98 -17.65 1.01
C GLU A 167 4.12 -18.20 -0.16
N GLY A 168 4.59 -18.09 -1.41
CA GLY A 168 3.80 -18.47 -2.58
C GLY A 168 2.61 -17.55 -2.82
N ILE A 169 2.60 -16.35 -2.23
CA ILE A 169 1.54 -15.35 -2.37
C ILE A 169 1.97 -14.29 -3.37
N ILE A 170 1.12 -13.99 -4.35
CA ILE A 170 1.29 -12.88 -5.27
C ILE A 170 0.51 -11.67 -4.70
N PRO A 171 1.18 -10.75 -4.00
CA PRO A 171 0.51 -9.59 -3.42
C PRO A 171 0.17 -8.55 -4.50
N ALA A 172 -0.81 -7.68 -4.26
CA ALA A 172 -0.94 -6.46 -5.05
C ALA A 172 0.27 -5.54 -4.81
N LEU A 173 0.67 -4.74 -5.80
CA LEU A 173 1.75 -3.76 -5.63
C LEU A 173 1.45 -2.77 -4.50
N GLU A 174 0.18 -2.44 -4.29
CA GLU A 174 -0.28 -1.63 -3.18
C GLU A 174 0.17 -2.23 -1.84
N SER A 175 -0.22 -3.47 -1.57
CA SER A 175 0.10 -4.14 -0.30
C SER A 175 1.58 -4.52 -0.18
N SER A 176 2.30 -4.63 -1.28
CA SER A 176 3.76 -4.83 -1.28
C SER A 176 4.50 -3.69 -0.59
N HIS A 177 3.98 -2.44 -0.64
CA HIS A 177 4.52 -1.32 0.14
C HIS A 177 4.44 -1.59 1.64
N ALA A 178 3.29 -2.09 2.12
CA ALA A 178 3.12 -2.44 3.53
C ALA A 178 4.04 -3.59 3.96
N VAL A 179 4.20 -4.62 3.11
CA VAL A 179 5.13 -5.73 3.35
C VAL A 179 6.59 -5.24 3.40
N ALA A 180 6.99 -4.35 2.48
CA ALA A 180 8.33 -3.76 2.49
C ALA A 180 8.65 -3.05 3.80
N TYR A 181 7.70 -2.26 4.31
CA TYR A 181 7.90 -1.62 5.60
C TYR A 181 7.86 -2.61 6.77
N ALA A 182 7.02 -3.63 6.71
CA ALA A 182 7.00 -4.69 7.73
C ALA A 182 8.36 -5.37 7.86
N MET A 183 9.04 -5.66 6.75
CA MET A 183 10.40 -6.23 6.76
C MET A 183 11.41 -5.30 7.45
N LYS A 184 11.33 -3.99 7.21
CA LYS A 184 12.19 -2.99 7.87
C LYS A 184 11.90 -2.91 9.37
N LEU A 185 10.62 -2.85 9.74
CA LEU A 185 10.18 -2.74 11.12
C LEU A 185 10.55 -3.97 11.92
N ALA A 186 10.34 -5.17 11.37
CA ALA A 186 10.67 -6.44 12.02
C ALA A 186 12.14 -6.54 12.43
N ALA A 187 13.05 -5.99 11.63
CA ALA A 187 14.48 -5.96 11.95
C ALA A 187 14.82 -5.14 13.22
N THR A 188 13.90 -4.30 13.69
CA THR A 188 14.05 -3.46 14.89
C THR A 188 13.26 -3.94 16.09
N MET A 189 12.41 -4.96 15.91
CA MET A 189 11.52 -5.47 16.95
C MET A 189 12.12 -6.65 17.71
N GLN A 190 11.58 -6.92 18.89
CA GLN A 190 11.97 -8.07 19.69
C GLN A 190 11.30 -9.34 19.15
N PRO A 191 11.88 -10.54 19.37
CA PRO A 191 11.36 -11.80 18.85
C PRO A 191 9.95 -12.18 19.32
N ASP A 192 9.49 -11.63 20.44
CA ASP A 192 8.15 -11.88 21.00
C ASP A 192 7.11 -10.85 20.57
N GLN A 193 7.51 -9.85 19.78
CA GLN A 193 6.61 -8.86 19.20
C GLN A 193 6.06 -9.31 17.86
N SER A 194 4.88 -8.82 17.50
CA SER A 194 4.20 -9.18 16.26
C SER A 194 3.76 -7.99 15.44
N ILE A 195 3.76 -8.19 14.12
CA ILE A 195 3.26 -7.24 13.13
C ILE A 195 2.09 -7.89 12.41
N LEU A 196 0.97 -7.18 12.36
CA LEU A 196 -0.17 -7.53 11.53
C LEU A 196 -0.16 -6.65 10.27
N VAL A 197 0.00 -7.26 9.10
CA VAL A 197 -0.02 -6.55 7.82
C VAL A 197 -1.36 -6.79 7.12
N ASN A 198 -2.06 -5.74 6.76
CA ASN A 198 -3.24 -5.85 5.91
C ASN A 198 -2.81 -6.08 4.46
N LEU A 199 -2.79 -7.36 4.06
CA LEU A 199 -2.44 -7.76 2.70
C LEU A 199 -3.66 -7.56 1.79
N SER A 200 -3.96 -6.33 1.46
CA SER A 200 -5.10 -5.92 0.66
C SER A 200 -4.86 -6.15 -0.83
N GLY A 201 -5.87 -6.70 -1.50
CA GLY A 201 -5.82 -6.94 -2.94
C GLY A 201 -4.94 -8.14 -3.35
N ARG A 202 -5.03 -8.48 -4.62
CA ARG A 202 -4.30 -9.58 -5.26
C ARG A 202 -3.42 -9.04 -6.40
N GLY A 203 -2.28 -9.67 -6.65
CA GLY A 203 -1.25 -9.17 -7.56
C GLY A 203 -1.34 -9.69 -8.99
N ASP A 204 -2.28 -10.55 -9.33
CA ASP A 204 -2.45 -11.05 -10.70
C ASP A 204 -2.68 -9.92 -11.72
N LYS A 205 -3.31 -8.83 -11.33
CA LYS A 205 -3.46 -7.62 -12.14
C LYS A 205 -2.14 -6.90 -12.42
N ASP A 206 -1.12 -7.09 -11.59
CA ASP A 206 0.14 -6.36 -11.61
C ASP A 206 1.28 -7.13 -12.29
N ILE A 207 1.06 -8.40 -12.65
CA ILE A 207 2.08 -9.30 -13.21
C ILE A 207 2.76 -8.70 -14.44
N GLY A 208 2.00 -8.07 -15.35
CA GLY A 208 2.57 -7.41 -16.54
C GLY A 208 3.55 -6.30 -16.14
N THR A 209 3.12 -5.39 -15.29
CA THR A 209 3.94 -4.28 -14.79
C THR A 209 5.19 -4.78 -14.07
N VAL A 210 5.03 -5.79 -13.20
CA VAL A 210 6.16 -6.38 -12.46
C VAL A 210 7.14 -7.07 -13.41
N ALA A 211 6.65 -7.78 -14.44
CA ALA A 211 7.50 -8.45 -15.43
C ALA A 211 8.33 -7.45 -16.23
N ASP A 212 7.71 -6.35 -16.69
CA ASP A 212 8.40 -5.31 -17.46
C ASP A 212 9.51 -4.63 -16.64
N LEU A 213 9.22 -4.28 -15.39
CA LEU A 213 10.18 -3.66 -14.47
C LEU A 213 11.30 -4.62 -14.07
N SER A 214 10.98 -5.91 -13.85
CA SER A 214 11.97 -6.94 -13.49
C SER A 214 12.90 -7.29 -14.66
N GLN A 215 12.44 -7.21 -15.90
CA GLN A 215 13.30 -7.44 -17.08
C GLN A 215 14.37 -6.35 -17.19
N ALA A 216 14.05 -5.11 -16.88
CA ALA A 216 15.03 -4.02 -16.86
C ALA A 216 16.18 -4.30 -15.87
N ASP A 217 15.89 -4.88 -14.70
CA ASP A 217 16.90 -5.27 -13.72
C ASP A 217 17.75 -6.47 -14.17
N PHE A 218 17.17 -7.43 -14.90
CA PHE A 218 17.93 -8.57 -15.43
C PHE A 218 18.95 -8.14 -16.49
N TYR A 219 18.64 -7.16 -17.32
CA TYR A 219 19.58 -6.63 -18.32
C TYR A 219 20.65 -5.71 -17.72
N CYS A 220 20.44 -5.17 -16.53
CA CYS A 220 21.37 -4.24 -15.87
C CYS A 220 22.43 -4.92 -14.98
N ARG A 221 22.40 -6.26 -14.79
CA ARG A 221 23.43 -6.95 -13.99
C ARG A 221 24.69 -7.19 -14.82
N PRO A 222 25.85 -6.59 -14.49
CA PRO A 222 27.10 -6.74 -15.23
C PRO A 222 27.72 -8.15 -15.19
N SER A 223 27.19 -9.08 -14.39
CA SER A 223 27.81 -10.39 -14.12
C SER A 223 27.49 -11.49 -15.16
N CYS A 224 26.65 -11.24 -16.16
CA CYS A 224 26.34 -12.23 -17.21
C CYS A 224 27.06 -11.99 -18.55
N ARG A 225 28.04 -11.07 -18.63
CA ARG A 225 28.93 -10.96 -19.80
C ARG A 225 30.11 -11.88 -19.61
N GLY A 226 29.96 -13.13 -20.00
CA GLY A 226 31.14 -14.01 -20.06
C GLY A 226 30.86 -15.49 -20.11
N GLN A 227 29.86 -15.96 -20.84
CA GLN A 227 29.88 -17.32 -21.36
C GLN A 227 29.07 -17.37 -22.68
N SER A 228 29.77 -17.33 -23.79
CA SER A 228 29.22 -17.68 -25.09
C SER A 228 28.92 -19.18 -25.09
N VAL A 229 27.68 -19.57 -25.00
CA VAL A 229 27.28 -20.95 -25.30
C VAL A 229 27.23 -21.07 -26.80
N LYS A 230 28.26 -21.74 -27.37
CA LYS A 230 28.24 -22.23 -28.75
C LYS A 230 27.32 -23.44 -28.81
N GLY A 231 26.33 -23.37 -29.68
CA GLY A 231 25.76 -24.48 -30.43
C GLY A 231 24.90 -25.49 -29.66
N GLY A 232 23.65 -25.52 -30.01
CA GLY A 232 22.74 -26.64 -29.76
C GLY A 232 21.34 -26.28 -30.24
N VAL A 233 21.06 -26.61 -31.50
CA VAL A 233 19.70 -26.57 -32.06
C VAL A 233 18.95 -27.73 -31.44
N GLU A 234 17.99 -27.47 -30.55
CA GLU A 234 17.02 -28.46 -30.10
C GLU A 234 15.68 -28.26 -30.82
N GLN A 235 15.18 -29.34 -31.37
CA GLN A 235 13.94 -29.42 -32.13
C GLN A 235 12.71 -29.31 -31.22
N PRO A 236 11.57 -28.85 -31.74
CA PRO A 236 10.34 -28.72 -30.95
C PRO A 236 9.75 -30.10 -30.62
N ILE A 237 9.41 -30.31 -29.38
CA ILE A 237 8.67 -31.50 -28.92
C ILE A 237 7.21 -31.38 -29.39
N SER A 238 6.82 -32.31 -30.30
CA SER A 238 5.46 -32.53 -30.76
C SER A 238 4.67 -33.28 -29.70
N LEU A 239 3.65 -32.63 -29.13
CA LEU A 239 2.59 -33.31 -28.38
C LEU A 239 1.47 -33.71 -29.35
N HIS A 240 1.27 -34.99 -29.52
CA HIS A 240 0.08 -35.60 -30.13
C HIS A 240 -0.69 -36.42 -29.10
N PRO A 241 -1.99 -36.72 -29.38
CA PRO A 241 -3.19 -36.35 -28.61
C PRO A 241 -3.47 -37.28 -27.46
#